data_a2c7b57b5ea22008e055a0e9a36403b7
#
_entry.id   a2c7b57b5ea22008e055a0e9a36403b7
#
_cell.length_a   1.000
_cell.length_b   1.000
_cell.length_c   1.000
_cell.angle_alpha   90.00
_cell.angle_beta   90.00
_cell.angle_gamma   90.00
#
_symmetry.space_group_name_H-M   'P 1'
#
loop_
_entity.id
_entity.type
_entity.pdbx_description
1 polymer ?
#
loop_
_entity_poly.entity_id
_entity_poly.type
_entity_poly.pdbx_seq_one_letter_code
_entity_poly.pdbx_strand_id
1 'polypeptide(L)'
;MQEEIKQSKIKKKSREDLSMNDRKWKDQKEFQAYFDQLHPVDIASELEDWPDEQIDAMCSYLNDEDLASVLDQSDDDERMEVVKHVHDDRLLSLFQWMPKDEIVDLMGNLPMDRKKRLLNRMKHDEQTIIRQLLQYPEESAGGIMTTDYIALRLDLKISDALQTIRDIGPKTEVIETLYVINAKRELIGTVDLRKLLAANKEAYISSIMEADAIYVYPEMDQEEVAKLVAKYDLKAIPVVNANKAILGIITVDDIIDVIIDEYDEDLLQMAGVSKEESIDTTLLESIQMRLPWLLINLATAFLASFIVKIFQTTIEQVVALSAVMTIVSGMGGNAGTQTMSILVRD
;
A
#
# COMPACT_ATOMS: atom_id res chain seq x y z
N MET A 1 28.47 -18.71 -5.21
CA MET A 1 28.50 -18.10 -3.84
C MET A 1 29.65 -17.09 -3.64
N GLN A 2 30.96 -17.42 -3.87
CA GLN A 2 32.04 -16.42 -3.75
C GLN A 2 32.05 -15.40 -4.89
N GLU A 3 31.68 -15.76 -6.11
CA GLU A 3 31.53 -14.85 -7.25
C GLU A 3 30.27 -13.97 -7.12
N GLU A 4 29.18 -14.49 -6.60
CA GLU A 4 27.97 -13.71 -6.31
C GLU A 4 28.19 -12.68 -5.20
N ILE A 5 28.93 -13.05 -4.14
CA ILE A 5 29.34 -12.12 -3.09
C ILE A 5 30.32 -11.05 -3.64
N LYS A 6 31.15 -11.41 -4.63
CA LYS A 6 32.05 -10.47 -5.28
C LYS A 6 31.32 -9.52 -6.24
N GLN A 7 30.31 -10.03 -6.96
CA GLN A 7 29.41 -9.19 -7.78
C GLN A 7 28.52 -8.28 -6.93
N SER A 8 27.99 -8.78 -5.81
CA SER A 8 27.25 -7.98 -4.83
C SER A 8 28.12 -6.89 -4.19
N LYS A 9 29.39 -7.19 -3.88
CA LYS A 9 30.35 -6.20 -3.35
C LYS A 9 30.84 -5.20 -4.41
N ILE A 10 30.90 -5.60 -5.67
CA ILE A 10 31.21 -4.69 -6.79
C ILE A 10 30.00 -3.78 -7.08
N LYS A 11 28.77 -4.31 -7.03
CA LYS A 11 27.54 -3.50 -7.08
C LYS A 11 27.44 -2.52 -5.90
N LYS A 12 27.82 -2.94 -4.69
CA LYS A 12 27.82 -2.06 -3.51
C LYS A 12 28.89 -0.98 -3.54
N LYS A 13 30.03 -1.23 -4.17
CA LYS A 13 31.14 -0.28 -4.29
C LYS A 13 30.91 0.76 -5.40
N SER A 14 30.11 0.44 -6.42
CA SER A 14 29.66 1.42 -7.41
C SER A 14 28.52 2.30 -6.91
N ARG A 15 27.80 1.88 -5.85
CA ARG A 15 26.78 2.70 -5.17
C ARG A 15 27.37 3.78 -4.25
N GLU A 16 28.60 3.60 -3.74
CA GLU A 16 29.22 4.57 -2.79
C GLU A 16 30.00 5.71 -3.45
N ASP A 17 30.24 5.68 -4.76
CA ASP A 17 31.20 6.60 -5.42
C ASP A 17 30.58 7.80 -6.18
N LEU A 18 29.25 8.00 -6.13
CA LEU A 18 28.64 9.20 -6.74
C LEU A 18 27.37 9.56 -5.93
N SER A 19 27.44 10.67 -5.20
CA SER A 19 26.23 11.34 -4.73
C SER A 19 25.37 11.66 -5.94
N MET A 20 24.16 11.08 -6.00
CA MET A 20 23.24 11.17 -7.15
C MET A 20 22.82 12.61 -7.46
N ASN A 21 22.81 13.50 -6.46
CA ASN A 21 22.47 14.91 -6.57
C ASN A 21 23.27 15.71 -7.61
N ASP A 22 24.45 15.20 -8.08
CA ASP A 22 25.32 15.89 -9.05
C ASP A 22 25.31 15.26 -10.45
N ARG A 23 24.57 14.16 -10.68
CA ARG A 23 24.55 13.50 -12.01
C ARG A 23 23.66 14.27 -12.99
N LYS A 24 24.30 14.89 -13.98
CA LYS A 24 23.61 15.39 -15.18
C LYS A 24 23.73 14.38 -16.29
N TRP A 25 22.61 13.80 -16.70
CA TRP A 25 22.53 12.90 -17.84
C TRP A 25 22.82 13.66 -19.12
N LYS A 26 23.77 13.19 -19.91
CA LYS A 26 24.19 13.88 -21.15
C LYS A 26 23.21 13.63 -22.29
N ASP A 27 22.61 12.45 -22.32
CA ASP A 27 21.62 12.06 -23.33
C ASP A 27 20.76 10.88 -22.85
N GLN A 28 19.72 10.60 -23.64
CA GLN A 28 18.77 9.49 -23.37
C GLN A 28 19.48 8.13 -23.27
N LYS A 29 20.55 7.90 -24.02
CA LYS A 29 21.25 6.61 -24.02
C LYS A 29 22.01 6.34 -22.72
N GLU A 30 22.62 7.39 -22.16
CA GLU A 30 23.29 7.31 -20.88
C GLU A 30 22.27 7.04 -19.75
N PHE A 31 21.13 7.71 -19.80
CA PHE A 31 20.03 7.48 -18.86
C PHE A 31 19.47 6.07 -18.98
N GLN A 32 19.14 5.60 -20.20
CA GLN A 32 18.60 4.26 -20.42
C GLN A 32 19.58 3.17 -19.96
N ALA A 33 20.87 3.34 -20.22
CA ALA A 33 21.90 2.39 -19.77
C ALA A 33 22.03 2.35 -18.23
N TYR A 34 21.67 3.42 -17.54
CA TYR A 34 21.59 3.45 -16.10
C TYR A 34 20.30 2.77 -15.61
N PHE A 35 19.17 3.11 -16.19
CA PHE A 35 17.86 2.53 -15.89
C PHE A 35 17.89 1.00 -16.06
N ASP A 36 18.45 0.49 -17.15
CA ASP A 36 18.56 -0.96 -17.45
C ASP A 36 19.40 -1.74 -16.40
N GLN A 37 20.16 -1.06 -15.55
CA GLN A 37 20.98 -1.69 -14.49
C GLN A 37 20.29 -1.73 -13.12
N LEU A 38 19.22 -0.99 -12.94
CA LEU A 38 18.47 -0.86 -11.69
C LEU A 38 17.10 -1.51 -11.81
N HIS A 39 16.54 -1.88 -10.68
CA HIS A 39 15.13 -2.24 -10.61
C HIS A 39 14.29 -0.95 -10.47
N PRO A 40 13.06 -0.87 -11.02
CA PRO A 40 12.18 0.30 -10.84
C PRO A 40 12.03 0.74 -9.38
N VAL A 41 11.93 -0.19 -8.42
CA VAL A 41 11.92 0.08 -6.97
C VAL A 41 13.18 0.83 -6.51
N ASP A 42 14.37 0.47 -7.03
CA ASP A 42 15.62 1.15 -6.66
C ASP A 42 15.62 2.61 -7.16
N ILE A 43 14.94 2.89 -8.27
CA ILE A 43 14.81 4.23 -8.83
C ILE A 43 13.77 5.03 -8.06
N ALA A 44 12.63 4.41 -7.77
CA ALA A 44 11.58 5.01 -6.95
C ALA A 44 12.15 5.52 -5.62
N SER A 45 12.86 4.67 -4.88
CA SER A 45 13.46 5.01 -3.59
C SER A 45 14.58 6.09 -3.63
N GLU A 46 15.05 6.47 -4.80
CA GLU A 46 16.03 7.55 -4.99
C GLU A 46 15.38 8.88 -5.39
N LEU A 47 14.08 8.87 -5.78
CA LEU A 47 13.37 10.04 -6.31
C LEU A 47 13.29 11.18 -5.30
N GLU A 48 13.19 10.90 -4.00
CA GLU A 48 13.16 11.90 -2.93
C GLU A 48 14.38 12.85 -2.98
N ASP A 49 15.53 12.31 -3.34
CA ASP A 49 16.79 13.07 -3.43
C ASP A 49 17.01 13.74 -4.80
N TRP A 50 16.12 13.52 -5.79
CA TRP A 50 16.34 14.00 -7.15
C TRP A 50 15.84 15.44 -7.34
N PRO A 51 16.66 16.32 -7.94
CA PRO A 51 16.19 17.65 -8.34
C PRO A 51 15.22 17.56 -9.54
N ASP A 52 14.31 18.51 -9.65
CA ASP A 52 13.29 18.63 -10.71
C ASP A 52 13.86 18.40 -12.13
N GLU A 53 15.09 18.89 -12.42
CA GLU A 53 15.77 18.69 -13.72
C GLU A 53 16.03 17.22 -14.03
N GLN A 54 16.25 16.39 -13.03
CA GLN A 54 16.48 14.95 -13.19
C GLN A 54 15.16 14.20 -13.36
N ILE A 55 14.14 14.58 -12.61
CA ILE A 55 12.77 14.04 -12.76
C ILE A 55 12.23 14.36 -14.16
N ASP A 56 12.42 15.60 -14.64
CA ASP A 56 12.06 16.00 -16.02
C ASP A 56 12.80 15.16 -17.07
N ALA A 57 14.10 14.90 -16.86
CA ALA A 57 14.90 14.07 -17.75
C ALA A 57 14.41 12.63 -17.77
N MET A 58 14.14 12.03 -16.60
CA MET A 58 13.53 10.70 -16.47
C MET A 58 12.21 10.64 -17.22
N CYS A 59 11.30 11.55 -16.91
CA CYS A 59 10.02 11.64 -17.60
C CYS A 59 10.15 11.78 -19.12
N SER A 60 11.18 12.44 -19.62
CA SER A 60 11.39 12.64 -21.06
C SER A 60 12.05 11.45 -21.76
N TYR A 61 12.88 10.68 -21.04
CA TYR A 61 13.73 9.64 -21.62
C TYR A 61 13.12 8.24 -21.52
N LEU A 62 12.35 7.93 -20.46
CA LEU A 62 11.69 6.66 -20.32
C LEU A 62 10.49 6.52 -21.27
N ASN A 63 10.26 5.32 -21.76
CA ASN A 63 9.02 4.96 -22.42
C ASN A 63 7.87 4.88 -21.39
N ASP A 64 6.64 4.73 -21.84
CA ASP A 64 5.47 4.74 -20.96
C ASP A 64 5.40 3.49 -20.05
N GLU A 65 5.87 2.33 -20.50
CA GLU A 65 5.92 1.10 -19.71
C GLU A 65 6.90 1.22 -18.55
N ASP A 66 8.14 1.65 -18.82
CA ASP A 66 9.18 1.81 -17.80
C ASP A 66 8.81 2.92 -16.79
N LEU A 67 8.25 4.03 -17.25
CA LEU A 67 7.82 5.12 -16.36
C LEU A 67 6.62 4.72 -15.50
N ALA A 68 5.68 3.95 -16.06
CA ALA A 68 4.57 3.40 -15.29
C ALA A 68 5.08 2.46 -14.19
N SER A 69 6.08 1.61 -14.49
CA SER A 69 6.70 0.72 -13.49
C SER A 69 7.41 1.49 -12.37
N VAL A 70 7.97 2.65 -12.63
CA VAL A 70 8.56 3.50 -11.57
C VAL A 70 7.44 4.09 -10.70
N LEU A 71 6.36 4.61 -11.31
CA LEU A 71 5.22 5.17 -10.57
C LEU A 71 4.51 4.12 -9.71
N ASP A 72 4.39 2.90 -10.20
CA ASP A 72 3.82 1.76 -9.53
C ASP A 72 4.59 1.37 -8.24
N GLN A 73 5.89 1.53 -8.28
CA GLN A 73 6.81 1.18 -7.18
C GLN A 73 7.20 2.38 -6.30
N SER A 74 6.64 3.56 -6.55
CA SER A 74 6.92 4.79 -5.79
C SER A 74 5.90 4.98 -4.68
N ASP A 75 6.35 5.50 -3.53
CA ASP A 75 5.46 5.98 -2.49
C ASP A 75 4.63 7.18 -2.97
N ASP A 76 3.57 7.51 -2.28
CA ASP A 76 2.61 8.54 -2.68
C ASP A 76 3.26 9.92 -2.89
N ASP A 77 4.19 10.32 -2.02
CA ASP A 77 4.87 11.63 -2.11
C ASP A 77 5.79 11.68 -3.34
N GLU A 78 6.59 10.64 -3.58
CA GLU A 78 7.47 10.49 -4.73
C GLU A 78 6.67 10.39 -6.03
N ARG A 79 5.59 9.59 -6.02
CA ARG A 79 4.63 9.45 -7.13
C ARG A 79 4.03 10.79 -7.51
N MET A 80 3.59 11.56 -6.53
CA MET A 80 3.01 12.89 -6.76
C MET A 80 4.05 13.89 -7.25
N GLU A 81 5.31 13.78 -6.85
CA GLU A 81 6.40 14.62 -7.38
C GLU A 81 6.60 14.34 -8.88
N VAL A 82 6.75 13.09 -9.28
CA VAL A 82 6.86 12.71 -10.70
C VAL A 82 5.66 13.17 -11.51
N VAL A 83 4.45 13.02 -10.97
CA VAL A 83 3.19 13.40 -11.64
C VAL A 83 3.10 14.91 -11.91
N LYS A 84 3.76 15.77 -11.13
CA LYS A 84 3.85 17.22 -11.41
C LYS A 84 4.56 17.49 -12.74
N HIS A 85 5.52 16.65 -13.11
CA HIS A 85 6.33 16.77 -14.34
C HIS A 85 5.70 16.06 -15.56
N VAL A 86 4.59 15.32 -15.37
CA VAL A 86 3.91 14.57 -16.45
C VAL A 86 2.63 15.30 -16.89
N HIS A 87 2.51 15.55 -18.20
CA HIS A 87 1.29 16.12 -18.80
C HIS A 87 0.13 15.12 -18.79
N ASP A 88 -1.12 15.64 -18.69
CA ASP A 88 -2.35 14.85 -18.65
C ASP A 88 -2.47 13.82 -19.80
N ASP A 89 -2.01 14.16 -21.02
CA ASP A 89 -2.03 13.25 -22.17
C ASP A 89 -1.16 12.03 -21.97
N ARG A 90 0.04 12.25 -21.43
CA ARG A 90 0.97 11.18 -21.16
C ARG A 90 0.55 10.36 -19.94
N LEU A 91 0.02 11.00 -18.91
CA LEU A 91 -0.49 10.30 -17.73
C LEU A 91 -1.60 9.31 -18.11
N LEU A 92 -2.50 9.68 -19.05
CA LEU A 92 -3.49 8.75 -19.60
C LEU A 92 -2.88 7.58 -20.38
N SER A 93 -1.70 7.76 -20.98
CA SER A 93 -0.98 6.65 -21.63
C SER A 93 -0.34 5.73 -20.60
N LEU A 94 0.21 6.27 -19.51
CA LEU A 94 0.79 5.50 -18.39
C LEU A 94 -0.25 4.62 -17.72
N PHE A 95 -1.49 5.09 -17.54
CA PHE A 95 -2.60 4.33 -16.97
C PHE A 95 -2.94 3.02 -17.72
N GLN A 96 -2.44 2.84 -18.94
CA GLN A 96 -2.60 1.58 -19.67
C GLN A 96 -1.64 0.49 -19.19
N TRP A 97 -0.60 0.88 -18.44
CA TRP A 97 0.46 0.02 -17.93
C TRP A 97 0.39 -0.16 -16.40
N MET A 98 -0.45 0.62 -15.72
CA MET A 98 -0.61 0.58 -14.27
C MET A 98 -1.80 -0.28 -13.85
N PRO A 99 -1.73 -0.98 -12.72
CA PRO A 99 -2.87 -1.61 -12.05
C PRO A 99 -4.00 -0.61 -11.76
N LYS A 100 -5.22 -1.10 -11.54
CA LYS A 100 -6.40 -0.21 -11.39
C LYS A 100 -6.47 0.45 -10.03
N ASP A 101 -6.05 -0.22 -8.98
CA ASP A 101 -5.86 0.27 -7.63
C ASP A 101 -4.83 1.40 -7.62
N GLU A 102 -3.65 1.19 -8.17
CA GLU A 102 -2.60 2.20 -8.29
C GLU A 102 -3.04 3.47 -9.04
N ILE A 103 -3.88 3.30 -10.08
CA ILE A 103 -4.50 4.44 -10.75
C ILE A 103 -5.47 5.17 -9.81
N VAL A 104 -6.21 4.44 -8.97
CA VAL A 104 -7.17 5.00 -8.02
C VAL A 104 -6.44 5.78 -6.95
N ASP A 105 -5.36 5.25 -6.37
CA ASP A 105 -4.56 5.90 -5.34
C ASP A 105 -3.91 7.17 -5.87
N LEU A 106 -3.26 7.09 -7.03
CA LEU A 106 -2.74 8.28 -7.71
C LEU A 106 -3.85 9.31 -7.97
N MET A 107 -5.01 8.88 -8.43
CA MET A 107 -6.16 9.77 -8.67
C MET A 107 -6.74 10.33 -7.37
N GLY A 108 -6.66 9.59 -6.25
CA GLY A 108 -7.03 10.01 -4.90
C GLY A 108 -6.31 11.29 -4.52
N ASN A 109 -5.00 11.29 -4.69
CA ASN A 109 -4.07 12.35 -4.31
C ASN A 109 -4.05 13.57 -5.26
N LEU A 110 -4.69 13.48 -6.46
CA LEU A 110 -4.72 14.57 -7.42
C LEU A 110 -5.71 15.71 -7.04
N PRO A 111 -5.38 16.98 -7.35
CA PRO A 111 -6.32 18.08 -7.25
C PRO A 111 -7.61 17.80 -8.03
N MET A 112 -8.76 18.16 -7.45
CA MET A 112 -10.10 17.83 -7.96
C MET A 112 -10.30 18.22 -9.44
N ASP A 113 -9.73 19.34 -9.88
CA ASP A 113 -9.84 19.79 -11.27
C ASP A 113 -9.04 18.91 -12.24
N ARG A 114 -7.85 18.43 -11.82
CA ARG A 114 -7.02 17.53 -12.62
C ARG A 114 -7.66 16.15 -12.69
N LYS A 115 -8.13 15.63 -11.54
CA LYS A 115 -8.91 14.38 -11.43
C LYS A 115 -10.09 14.37 -12.41
N LYS A 116 -10.92 15.40 -12.41
CA LYS A 116 -12.06 15.52 -13.33
C LYS A 116 -11.65 15.55 -14.79
N ARG A 117 -10.58 16.28 -15.15
CA ARG A 117 -10.08 16.31 -16.54
C ARG A 117 -9.63 14.95 -17.01
N LEU A 118 -8.84 14.24 -16.23
CA LEU A 118 -8.35 12.89 -16.53
C LEU A 118 -9.52 11.92 -16.70
N LEU A 119 -10.42 11.84 -15.73
CA LEU A 119 -11.61 10.98 -15.80
C LEU A 119 -12.44 11.21 -17.07
N ASN A 120 -12.65 12.47 -17.48
CA ASN A 120 -13.44 12.77 -18.67
C ASN A 120 -12.74 12.43 -20.00
N ARG A 121 -11.44 12.17 -19.97
CA ARG A 121 -10.64 11.83 -21.15
C ARG A 121 -10.30 10.33 -21.23
N MET A 122 -10.54 9.57 -20.16
CA MET A 122 -10.42 8.11 -20.16
C MET A 122 -11.44 7.46 -21.08
N LYS A 123 -11.14 6.26 -21.55
CA LYS A 123 -12.10 5.42 -22.27
C LYS A 123 -13.29 5.10 -21.36
N HIS A 124 -14.48 4.99 -21.95
CA HIS A 124 -15.72 4.84 -21.18
C HIS A 124 -15.72 3.67 -20.19
N ASP A 125 -15.16 2.53 -20.61
CA ASP A 125 -15.11 1.34 -19.77
C ASP A 125 -14.16 1.52 -18.57
N GLU A 126 -12.95 2.04 -18.81
CA GLU A 126 -11.95 2.37 -17.77
C GLU A 126 -12.49 3.45 -16.83
N GLN A 127 -13.07 4.52 -17.37
CA GLN A 127 -13.69 5.58 -16.59
C GLN A 127 -14.75 5.04 -15.61
N THR A 128 -15.55 4.08 -16.06
CA THR A 128 -16.62 3.51 -15.23
C THR A 128 -16.03 2.72 -14.06
N ILE A 129 -15.00 1.92 -14.32
CA ILE A 129 -14.28 1.13 -13.30
C ILE A 129 -13.64 2.08 -12.28
N ILE A 130 -12.80 3.02 -12.73
CA ILE A 130 -12.09 3.95 -11.85
C ILE A 130 -13.07 4.80 -11.02
N ARG A 131 -14.18 5.26 -11.61
CA ARG A 131 -15.22 5.98 -10.86
C ARG A 131 -15.89 5.14 -9.79
N GLN A 132 -16.04 3.86 -10.03
CA GLN A 132 -16.62 2.94 -9.04
C GLN A 132 -15.63 2.70 -7.89
N LEU A 133 -14.35 2.46 -8.20
CA LEU A 133 -13.31 2.25 -7.19
C LEU A 133 -13.12 3.49 -6.31
N LEU A 134 -13.07 4.68 -6.89
CA LEU A 134 -12.97 5.97 -6.16
C LEU A 134 -14.15 6.27 -5.21
N GLN A 135 -15.18 5.44 -5.15
CA GLN A 135 -16.28 5.60 -4.18
C GLN A 135 -16.04 4.87 -2.87
N TYR A 136 -15.12 3.92 -2.84
CA TYR A 136 -14.77 3.21 -1.64
C TYR A 136 -13.81 4.04 -0.78
N PRO A 137 -13.88 3.91 0.56
CA PRO A 137 -12.86 4.47 1.43
C PRO A 137 -11.49 3.86 1.11
N GLU A 138 -10.45 4.66 1.18
CA GLU A 138 -9.07 4.28 0.83
C GLU A 138 -8.57 3.10 1.68
N GLU A 139 -8.79 3.14 2.99
CA GLU A 139 -8.41 2.10 3.95
C GLU A 139 -9.43 0.94 4.05
N SER A 140 -10.16 0.65 2.97
CA SER A 140 -11.14 -0.44 2.93
C SER A 140 -10.76 -1.48 1.87
N ALA A 141 -11.30 -2.69 2.00
CA ALA A 141 -11.15 -3.74 1.00
C ALA A 141 -11.53 -3.28 -0.42
N GLY A 142 -12.47 -2.35 -0.53
CA GLY A 142 -12.88 -1.76 -1.82
C GLY A 142 -11.90 -0.71 -2.34
N GLY A 143 -11.16 -0.03 -1.46
CA GLY A 143 -10.13 0.95 -1.80
C GLY A 143 -8.88 0.27 -2.37
N ILE A 144 -8.39 -0.74 -1.69
CA ILE A 144 -7.15 -1.45 -2.02
C ILE A 144 -7.34 -2.62 -3.02
N MET A 145 -8.53 -2.80 -3.63
CA MET A 145 -8.76 -3.91 -4.57
C MET A 145 -8.44 -3.53 -6.00
N THR A 146 -7.80 -4.46 -6.71
CA THR A 146 -7.67 -4.42 -8.16
C THR A 146 -8.80 -5.16 -8.87
N THR A 147 -9.11 -4.77 -10.11
CA THR A 147 -10.10 -5.46 -10.96
C THR A 147 -9.46 -6.43 -11.95
N ASP A 148 -8.13 -6.55 -11.92
CA ASP A 148 -7.35 -7.29 -12.90
C ASP A 148 -7.14 -8.75 -12.45
N TYR A 149 -8.22 -9.54 -12.43
CA TYR A 149 -8.27 -10.93 -12.00
C TYR A 149 -8.86 -11.86 -13.08
N ILE A 150 -8.63 -13.18 -12.93
CA ILE A 150 -9.19 -14.20 -13.83
C ILE A 150 -10.38 -14.89 -13.17
N ALA A 151 -11.55 -14.79 -13.81
CA ALA A 151 -12.75 -15.53 -13.45
C ALA A 151 -13.10 -16.57 -14.51
N LEU A 152 -13.22 -17.84 -14.10
CA LEU A 152 -13.56 -18.97 -14.94
C LEU A 152 -14.99 -19.43 -14.66
N ARG A 153 -15.72 -19.82 -15.71
CA ARG A 153 -17.04 -20.39 -15.52
C ARG A 153 -16.94 -21.85 -15.07
N LEU A 154 -17.83 -22.25 -14.19
CA LEU A 154 -17.95 -23.61 -13.64
C LEU A 154 -18.03 -24.68 -14.71
N ASP A 155 -18.75 -24.39 -15.80
CA ASP A 155 -19.05 -25.29 -16.92
C ASP A 155 -17.98 -25.29 -18.01
N LEU A 156 -16.88 -24.59 -17.84
CA LEU A 156 -15.78 -24.49 -18.79
C LEU A 156 -14.92 -25.78 -18.74
N LYS A 157 -14.48 -26.27 -19.89
CA LYS A 157 -13.47 -27.32 -19.97
C LYS A 157 -12.09 -26.76 -19.61
N ILE A 158 -11.24 -27.61 -19.07
CA ILE A 158 -9.86 -27.24 -18.69
C ILE A 158 -9.05 -26.76 -19.90
N SER A 159 -9.25 -27.38 -21.09
CA SER A 159 -8.62 -26.91 -22.33
C SER A 159 -8.94 -25.43 -22.64
N ASP A 160 -10.19 -25.04 -22.47
CA ASP A 160 -10.69 -23.71 -22.80
C ASP A 160 -10.28 -22.71 -21.73
N ALA A 161 -10.27 -23.13 -20.45
CA ALA A 161 -9.74 -22.34 -19.34
C ALA A 161 -8.26 -22.00 -19.53
N LEU A 162 -7.44 -22.97 -19.92
CA LEU A 162 -6.02 -22.75 -20.24
C LEU A 162 -5.82 -21.78 -21.41
N GLN A 163 -6.71 -21.81 -22.40
CA GLN A 163 -6.67 -20.84 -23.49
C GLN A 163 -7.04 -19.44 -22.99
N THR A 164 -8.09 -19.33 -22.17
CA THR A 164 -8.49 -18.05 -21.55
C THR A 164 -7.34 -17.45 -20.73
N ILE A 165 -6.64 -18.27 -19.93
CA ILE A 165 -5.49 -17.79 -19.12
C ILE A 165 -4.36 -17.31 -20.02
N ARG A 166 -4.08 -17.95 -21.15
CA ARG A 166 -3.04 -17.49 -22.10
C ARG A 166 -3.38 -16.14 -22.74
N ASP A 167 -4.67 -15.90 -22.96
CA ASP A 167 -5.13 -14.69 -23.64
C ASP A 167 -5.23 -13.49 -22.67
N ILE A 168 -5.58 -13.74 -21.41
CA ILE A 168 -5.85 -12.71 -20.39
C ILE A 168 -4.69 -12.58 -19.40
N GLY A 169 -4.02 -13.68 -19.05
CA GLY A 169 -3.00 -13.77 -17.99
C GLY A 169 -1.92 -12.69 -18.03
N PRO A 170 -1.40 -12.29 -19.21
CA PRO A 170 -0.41 -11.19 -19.28
C PRO A 170 -0.93 -9.82 -18.82
N LYS A 171 -2.23 -9.71 -18.55
CA LYS A 171 -2.89 -8.46 -18.13
C LYS A 171 -3.47 -8.55 -16.73
N THR A 172 -3.18 -9.59 -16.00
CA THR A 172 -3.67 -9.82 -14.65
C THR A 172 -2.50 -9.92 -13.69
N GLU A 173 -2.67 -9.41 -12.49
CA GLU A 173 -1.62 -9.38 -11.46
C GLU A 173 -1.36 -10.78 -10.90
N VAL A 174 -2.40 -11.51 -10.56
CA VAL A 174 -2.29 -12.85 -9.97
C VAL A 174 -2.91 -13.90 -10.88
N ILE A 175 -2.11 -14.89 -11.25
CA ILE A 175 -2.53 -16.04 -12.05
C ILE A 175 -2.57 -17.36 -11.26
N GLU A 176 -1.98 -17.41 -10.07
CA GLU A 176 -1.91 -18.62 -9.24
C GLU A 176 -3.26 -19.01 -8.69
N THR A 177 -4.12 -18.04 -8.37
CA THR A 177 -5.47 -18.25 -7.87
C THR A 177 -6.49 -17.81 -8.90
N LEU A 178 -7.30 -18.76 -9.38
CA LEU A 178 -8.34 -18.53 -10.37
C LEU A 178 -9.70 -18.63 -9.68
N TYR A 179 -10.57 -17.66 -9.93
CA TYR A 179 -11.89 -17.61 -9.30
C TYR A 179 -12.92 -18.31 -10.17
N VAL A 180 -13.78 -19.10 -9.54
CA VAL A 180 -14.83 -19.84 -10.26
C VAL A 180 -16.19 -19.18 -10.02
N ILE A 181 -16.86 -18.83 -11.10
CA ILE A 181 -18.15 -18.16 -11.07
C ILE A 181 -19.24 -19.03 -11.75
N ASN A 182 -20.46 -18.82 -11.28
CA ASN A 182 -21.64 -19.42 -11.93
C ASN A 182 -22.19 -18.53 -13.08
N ALA A 183 -23.30 -18.94 -13.69
CA ALA A 183 -23.95 -18.20 -14.78
C ALA A 183 -24.46 -16.79 -14.35
N LYS A 184 -24.64 -16.55 -13.04
CA LYS A 184 -25.03 -15.25 -12.48
C LYS A 184 -23.82 -14.38 -12.08
N ARG A 185 -22.59 -14.84 -12.38
CA ARG A 185 -21.32 -14.22 -11.97
C ARG A 185 -21.07 -14.24 -10.46
N GLU A 186 -21.77 -15.08 -9.69
CA GLU A 186 -21.53 -15.26 -8.27
C GLU A 186 -20.29 -16.15 -8.07
N LEU A 187 -19.44 -15.78 -7.12
CA LEU A 187 -18.28 -16.56 -6.70
C LEU A 187 -18.74 -17.87 -6.03
N ILE A 188 -18.28 -19.00 -6.53
CA ILE A 188 -18.64 -20.32 -6.02
C ILE A 188 -17.45 -21.17 -5.58
N GLY A 189 -16.23 -20.74 -5.90
CA GLY A 189 -15.02 -21.43 -5.51
C GLY A 189 -13.77 -20.85 -6.16
N THR A 190 -12.65 -21.52 -5.92
CA THR A 190 -11.35 -21.17 -6.49
C THR A 190 -10.69 -22.40 -7.12
N VAL A 191 -9.73 -22.17 -8.01
CA VAL A 191 -8.86 -23.20 -8.60
C VAL A 191 -7.41 -22.69 -8.55
N ASP A 192 -6.53 -23.48 -7.98
CA ASP A 192 -5.09 -23.26 -8.06
C ASP A 192 -4.59 -23.59 -9.47
N LEU A 193 -3.78 -22.71 -10.07
CA LEU A 193 -3.24 -22.91 -11.41
C LEU A 193 -2.48 -24.24 -11.55
N ARG A 194 -1.79 -24.69 -10.51
CA ARG A 194 -1.07 -25.97 -10.52
C ARG A 194 -2.03 -27.15 -10.66
N LYS A 195 -3.20 -27.11 -10.01
CA LYS A 195 -4.25 -28.13 -10.16
C LYS A 195 -4.82 -28.10 -11.56
N LEU A 196 -5.04 -26.93 -12.13
CA LEU A 196 -5.51 -26.76 -13.50
C LEU A 196 -4.53 -27.36 -14.52
N LEU A 197 -3.22 -27.07 -14.37
CA LEU A 197 -2.16 -27.57 -15.25
C LEU A 197 -2.00 -29.10 -15.17
N ALA A 198 -2.25 -29.70 -14.00
CA ALA A 198 -2.14 -31.14 -13.76
C ALA A 198 -3.38 -31.93 -14.19
N ALA A 199 -4.51 -31.27 -14.43
CA ALA A 199 -5.78 -31.89 -14.68
C ALA A 199 -5.93 -32.34 -16.14
N ASN A 200 -6.89 -33.30 -16.38
CA ASN A 200 -7.21 -33.75 -17.73
C ASN A 200 -7.91 -32.63 -18.53
N LYS A 201 -7.41 -32.34 -19.72
CA LYS A 201 -7.88 -31.25 -20.58
C LYS A 201 -9.38 -31.34 -20.94
N GLU A 202 -9.92 -32.53 -20.95
CA GLU A 202 -11.34 -32.79 -21.24
C GLU A 202 -12.26 -32.71 -20.02
N ALA A 203 -11.68 -32.60 -18.81
CA ALA A 203 -12.44 -32.41 -17.58
C ALA A 203 -13.02 -30.99 -17.49
N TYR A 204 -13.98 -30.80 -16.61
CA TYR A 204 -14.57 -29.48 -16.32
C TYR A 204 -13.96 -28.83 -15.09
N ILE A 205 -13.97 -27.50 -15.02
CA ILE A 205 -13.52 -26.71 -13.87
C ILE A 205 -14.21 -27.19 -12.58
N SER A 206 -15.50 -27.51 -12.65
CA SER A 206 -16.28 -28.07 -11.54
C SER A 206 -15.68 -29.33 -10.88
N SER A 207 -14.85 -30.07 -11.56
CA SER A 207 -14.25 -31.30 -11.04
C SER A 207 -12.98 -31.10 -10.24
N ILE A 208 -12.36 -29.91 -10.34
CA ILE A 208 -11.09 -29.58 -9.70
C ILE A 208 -11.15 -28.36 -8.77
N MET A 209 -12.27 -27.63 -8.80
CA MET A 209 -12.45 -26.46 -7.96
C MET A 209 -12.57 -26.82 -6.49
N GLU A 210 -12.11 -25.91 -5.64
CA GLU A 210 -12.39 -25.89 -4.22
C GLU A 210 -13.63 -25.01 -3.99
N ALA A 211 -14.67 -25.60 -3.40
CA ALA A 211 -15.86 -24.86 -2.98
C ALA A 211 -15.52 -24.03 -1.72
N ASP A 212 -16.40 -23.08 -1.39
CA ASP A 212 -16.29 -22.26 -0.16
C ASP A 212 -15.05 -21.34 -0.16
N ALA A 213 -14.86 -20.59 -1.25
CA ALA A 213 -13.85 -19.52 -1.30
C ALA A 213 -14.02 -18.53 -0.15
N ILE A 214 -12.92 -18.19 0.49
CA ILE A 214 -12.88 -17.10 1.47
C ILE A 214 -12.93 -15.79 0.70
N TYR A 215 -13.80 -14.88 1.12
CA TYR A 215 -14.01 -13.59 0.46
C TYR A 215 -14.30 -12.50 1.50
N VAL A 216 -14.17 -11.25 1.09
CA VAL A 216 -14.48 -10.07 1.90
C VAL A 216 -15.50 -9.17 1.18
N TYR A 217 -16.09 -8.24 1.94
CA TYR A 217 -16.96 -7.21 1.38
C TYR A 217 -16.17 -5.90 1.25
N PRO A 218 -16.54 -5.03 0.29
CA PRO A 218 -15.76 -3.81 0.01
C PRO A 218 -15.69 -2.81 1.16
N GLU A 219 -16.63 -2.87 2.12
CA GLU A 219 -16.66 -2.02 3.30
C GLU A 219 -15.81 -2.54 4.47
N MET A 220 -15.19 -3.72 4.32
CA MET A 220 -14.33 -4.30 5.35
C MET A 220 -13.04 -3.49 5.46
N ASP A 221 -12.60 -3.26 6.67
CA ASP A 221 -11.37 -2.58 7.00
C ASP A 221 -10.14 -3.36 6.50
N GLN A 222 -9.13 -2.65 5.98
CA GLN A 222 -7.92 -3.26 5.39
C GLN A 222 -7.14 -4.11 6.40
N GLU A 223 -7.08 -3.71 7.66
CA GLU A 223 -6.41 -4.48 8.72
C GLU A 223 -7.11 -5.84 8.97
N GLU A 224 -8.46 -5.84 8.94
CA GLU A 224 -9.24 -7.09 9.05
C GLU A 224 -9.00 -8.01 7.86
N VAL A 225 -8.88 -7.43 6.65
CA VAL A 225 -8.54 -8.19 5.43
C VAL A 225 -7.15 -8.80 5.56
N ALA A 226 -6.16 -8.03 6.01
CA ALA A 226 -4.79 -8.50 6.22
C ALA A 226 -4.74 -9.68 7.20
N LYS A 227 -5.49 -9.59 8.31
CA LYS A 227 -5.63 -10.68 9.28
C LYS A 227 -6.21 -11.96 8.66
N LEU A 228 -7.20 -11.82 7.74
CA LEU A 228 -7.77 -12.98 7.03
C LEU A 228 -6.78 -13.59 6.05
N VAL A 229 -6.08 -12.78 5.25
CA VAL A 229 -5.06 -13.24 4.30
C VAL A 229 -3.95 -13.98 5.03
N ALA A 230 -3.42 -13.42 6.13
CA ALA A 230 -2.40 -14.06 6.96
C ALA A 230 -2.89 -15.34 7.64
N LYS A 231 -4.15 -15.37 8.11
CA LYS A 231 -4.72 -16.53 8.81
C LYS A 231 -4.89 -17.75 7.92
N TYR A 232 -5.23 -17.54 6.65
CA TYR A 232 -5.55 -18.60 5.69
C TYR A 232 -4.47 -18.82 4.64
N ASP A 233 -3.31 -18.16 4.77
CA ASP A 233 -2.18 -18.23 3.84
C ASP A 233 -2.59 -17.98 2.37
N LEU A 234 -3.44 -16.96 2.17
CA LEU A 234 -3.98 -16.64 0.85
C LEU A 234 -2.95 -15.88 0.01
N LYS A 235 -2.96 -16.10 -1.29
CA LYS A 235 -2.17 -15.36 -2.27
C LYS A 235 -2.90 -14.12 -2.79
N ALA A 236 -4.21 -14.20 -2.80
CA ALA A 236 -5.12 -13.10 -3.07
C ALA A 236 -6.50 -13.43 -2.48
N ILE A 237 -7.25 -12.42 -2.08
CA ILE A 237 -8.57 -12.55 -1.51
C ILE A 237 -9.61 -11.83 -2.38
N PRO A 238 -10.70 -12.48 -2.79
CA PRO A 238 -11.72 -11.84 -3.62
C PRO A 238 -12.63 -10.93 -2.80
N VAL A 239 -12.90 -9.76 -3.34
CA VAL A 239 -13.89 -8.80 -2.84
C VAL A 239 -15.20 -9.03 -3.58
N VAL A 240 -16.28 -9.21 -2.85
CA VAL A 240 -17.59 -9.51 -3.44
C VAL A 240 -18.68 -8.56 -2.95
N ASN A 241 -19.68 -8.32 -3.77
CA ASN A 241 -20.86 -7.57 -3.37
C ASN A 241 -21.87 -8.45 -2.59
N ALA A 242 -22.98 -7.86 -2.13
CA ALA A 242 -24.05 -8.55 -1.41
C ALA A 242 -24.65 -9.76 -2.17
N ASN A 243 -24.55 -9.80 -3.48
CA ASN A 243 -24.98 -10.91 -4.33
C ASN A 243 -23.88 -11.94 -4.58
N LYS A 244 -22.74 -11.86 -3.88
CA LYS A 244 -21.55 -12.67 -4.07
C LYS A 244 -20.91 -12.56 -5.47
N ALA A 245 -21.22 -11.53 -6.24
CA ALA A 245 -20.50 -11.25 -7.48
C ALA A 245 -19.16 -10.60 -7.17
N ILE A 246 -18.09 -11.09 -7.83
CA ILE A 246 -16.73 -10.56 -7.62
C ILE A 246 -16.66 -9.12 -8.16
N LEU A 247 -16.18 -8.22 -7.34
CA LEU A 247 -15.89 -6.83 -7.68
C LEU A 247 -14.42 -6.65 -8.05
N GLY A 248 -13.53 -7.28 -7.31
CA GLY A 248 -12.09 -7.25 -7.48
C GLY A 248 -11.40 -8.30 -6.64
N ILE A 249 -10.10 -8.20 -6.54
CA ILE A 249 -9.25 -9.01 -5.64
C ILE A 249 -8.28 -8.08 -4.93
N ILE A 250 -7.75 -8.53 -3.80
CA ILE A 250 -6.63 -7.89 -3.10
C ILE A 250 -5.50 -8.89 -3.08
N THR A 251 -4.32 -8.49 -3.49
CA THR A 251 -3.16 -9.36 -3.62
C THR A 251 -2.38 -9.43 -2.31
N VAL A 252 -1.46 -10.39 -2.17
CA VAL A 252 -0.68 -10.54 -0.94
C VAL A 252 0.41 -9.48 -0.81
N ASP A 253 0.90 -8.95 -1.90
CA ASP A 253 1.85 -7.84 -1.96
C ASP A 253 1.23 -6.55 -1.40
N ASP A 254 0.04 -6.16 -1.85
CA ASP A 254 -0.72 -5.03 -1.27
C ASP A 254 -1.00 -5.24 0.23
N ILE A 255 -1.32 -6.46 0.62
CA ILE A 255 -1.52 -6.80 2.04
C ILE A 255 -0.23 -6.65 2.87
N ILE A 256 0.95 -6.89 2.28
CA ILE A 256 2.22 -6.65 2.97
C ILE A 256 2.39 -5.16 3.27
N ASP A 257 2.07 -4.30 2.30
CA ASP A 257 2.15 -2.85 2.46
C ASP A 257 1.14 -2.37 3.50
N VAL A 258 -0.12 -2.83 3.44
CA VAL A 258 -1.12 -2.58 4.49
C VAL A 258 -0.60 -2.96 5.89
N ILE A 259 0.02 -4.12 6.04
CA ILE A 259 0.55 -4.56 7.34
C ILE A 259 1.66 -3.62 7.82
N ILE A 260 2.52 -3.14 6.94
CA ILE A 260 3.59 -2.20 7.29
C ILE A 260 2.99 -0.87 7.73
N ASP A 261 2.05 -0.32 6.96
CA ASP A 261 1.39 0.96 7.23
C ASP A 261 0.61 0.94 8.54
N GLU A 262 -0.13 -0.13 8.82
CA GLU A 262 -0.85 -0.30 10.09
C GLU A 262 0.11 -0.38 11.29
N TYR A 263 1.24 -1.09 11.14
CA TYR A 263 2.26 -1.12 12.19
C TYR A 263 2.90 0.25 12.45
N ASP A 264 3.16 1.01 11.41
CA ASP A 264 3.73 2.36 11.52
C ASP A 264 2.71 3.34 12.13
N GLU A 265 1.43 3.24 11.72
CA GLU A 265 0.35 4.00 12.33
C GLU A 265 0.22 3.73 13.83
N ASP A 266 0.15 2.46 14.21
CA ASP A 266 0.06 2.04 15.61
C ASP A 266 1.23 2.55 16.45
N LEU A 267 2.45 2.49 15.90
CA LEU A 267 3.66 3.00 16.56
C LEU A 267 3.60 4.51 16.78
N LEU A 268 3.16 5.27 15.78
CA LEU A 268 2.99 6.72 15.85
C LEU A 268 1.88 7.11 16.82
N GLN A 269 0.73 6.42 16.78
CA GLN A 269 -0.39 6.66 17.68
C GLN A 269 -0.02 6.38 19.14
N MET A 270 0.80 5.36 19.44
CA MET A 270 1.34 5.13 20.79
C MET A 270 2.14 6.33 21.31
N ALA A 271 2.82 7.05 20.43
CA ALA A 271 3.53 8.26 20.76
C ALA A 271 2.65 9.53 20.76
N GLY A 272 1.40 9.43 20.33
CA GLY A 272 0.47 10.54 20.18
C GLY A 272 0.79 11.45 18.98
N VAL A 273 1.35 10.86 17.92
CA VAL A 273 1.69 11.49 16.65
C VAL A 273 0.70 10.98 15.59
N SER A 274 0.29 11.84 14.66
CA SER A 274 -0.56 11.45 13.52
C SER A 274 0.27 10.74 12.46
N LYS A 275 -0.31 9.77 11.76
CA LYS A 275 0.31 9.11 10.60
C LYS A 275 0.62 10.06 9.45
N GLU A 276 -0.15 11.15 9.33
CA GLU A 276 0.03 12.17 8.30
C GLU A 276 1.26 13.06 8.53
N GLU A 277 1.94 12.92 9.70
CA GLU A 277 3.10 13.74 10.04
C GLU A 277 4.38 13.10 9.51
N SER A 278 5.03 13.77 8.56
CA SER A 278 6.33 13.40 7.99
C SER A 278 7.46 14.35 8.42
N ILE A 279 8.69 14.03 8.06
CA ILE A 279 9.88 14.85 8.31
C ILE A 279 9.77 16.22 7.60
N ASP A 280 9.08 16.26 6.44
CA ASP A 280 8.91 17.46 5.62
C ASP A 280 7.71 18.32 6.02
N THR A 281 6.91 17.86 6.99
CA THR A 281 5.76 18.61 7.51
C THR A 281 6.20 19.96 8.06
N THR A 282 5.51 21.05 7.68
CA THR A 282 5.85 22.39 8.16
C THR A 282 5.64 22.53 9.67
N LEU A 283 6.43 23.40 10.32
CA LEU A 283 6.33 23.63 11.77
C LEU A 283 4.91 23.98 12.26
N LEU A 284 4.13 24.69 11.45
CA LEU A 284 2.77 25.09 11.84
C LEU A 284 1.79 23.91 11.75
N GLU A 285 1.91 23.10 10.74
CA GLU A 285 1.11 21.90 10.55
C GLU A 285 1.43 20.87 11.65
N SER A 286 2.71 20.59 11.91
CA SER A 286 3.15 19.70 13.00
C SER A 286 2.60 20.15 14.36
N ILE A 287 2.63 21.46 14.67
CA ILE A 287 2.02 21.99 15.90
C ILE A 287 0.52 21.74 15.94
N GLN A 288 -0.19 21.95 14.83
CA GLN A 288 -1.65 21.73 14.78
C GLN A 288 -2.02 20.27 14.98
N MET A 289 -1.26 19.33 14.42
CA MET A 289 -1.49 17.89 14.58
C MET A 289 -1.22 17.43 16.02
N ARG A 290 -0.15 17.89 16.66
CA ARG A 290 0.23 17.48 18.03
C ARG A 290 -0.52 18.22 19.14
N LEU A 291 -0.96 19.45 18.91
CA LEU A 291 -1.55 20.31 19.94
C LEU A 291 -2.75 19.69 20.67
N PRO A 292 -3.73 19.04 20.01
CA PRO A 292 -4.85 18.42 20.71
C PRO A 292 -4.41 17.39 21.75
N TRP A 293 -3.47 16.52 21.41
CA TRP A 293 -2.94 15.51 22.30
C TRP A 293 -2.13 16.10 23.45
N LEU A 294 -1.31 17.12 23.16
CA LEU A 294 -0.53 17.85 24.17
C LEU A 294 -1.45 18.58 25.16
N LEU A 295 -2.60 19.12 24.73
CA LEU A 295 -3.57 19.76 25.61
C LEU A 295 -4.25 18.74 26.53
N ILE A 296 -4.56 17.54 26.04
CA ILE A 296 -5.10 16.45 26.89
C ILE A 296 -4.06 16.05 27.94
N ASN A 297 -2.80 15.87 27.53
CA ASN A 297 -1.72 15.58 28.47
C ASN A 297 -1.49 16.70 29.49
N LEU A 298 -1.60 17.96 29.08
CA LEU A 298 -1.51 19.11 29.97
C LEU A 298 -2.66 19.09 30.99
N ALA A 299 -3.90 18.80 30.56
CA ALA A 299 -5.04 18.72 31.46
C ALA A 299 -4.87 17.61 32.51
N THR A 300 -4.37 16.43 32.11
CA THR A 300 -4.07 15.36 33.07
C THR A 300 -2.94 15.72 34.04
N ALA A 301 -1.91 16.42 33.57
CA ALA A 301 -0.85 16.94 34.43
C ALA A 301 -1.34 17.98 35.45
N PHE A 302 -2.26 18.86 35.03
CA PHE A 302 -2.91 19.81 35.96
C PHE A 302 -3.76 19.09 37.01
N LEU A 303 -4.49 18.04 36.61
CA LEU A 303 -5.28 17.24 37.56
C LEU A 303 -4.36 16.56 38.59
N ALA A 304 -3.27 15.98 38.17
CA ALA A 304 -2.28 15.38 39.05
C ALA A 304 -1.67 16.46 40.02
N SER A 305 -1.29 17.62 39.50
CA SER A 305 -0.77 18.74 40.31
C SER A 305 -1.79 19.27 41.31
N PHE A 306 -3.07 19.30 40.94
CA PHE A 306 -4.16 19.69 41.83
C PHE A 306 -4.31 18.73 43.01
N ILE A 307 -4.24 17.42 42.76
CA ILE A 307 -4.26 16.39 43.82
C ILE A 307 -3.05 16.55 44.77
N VAL A 308 -1.87 16.73 44.23
CA VAL A 308 -0.66 16.98 45.03
C VAL A 308 -0.83 18.23 45.93
N LYS A 309 -1.43 19.30 45.40
CA LYS A 309 -1.72 20.53 46.15
C LYS A 309 -2.67 20.29 47.32
N ILE A 310 -3.69 19.43 47.18
CA ILE A 310 -4.60 19.10 48.29
C ILE A 310 -3.85 18.47 49.46
N PHE A 311 -2.84 17.64 49.18
CA PHE A 311 -2.07 16.91 50.18
C PHE A 311 -0.74 17.64 50.56
N GLN A 312 -0.56 18.90 50.16
CA GLN A 312 0.68 19.65 50.35
C GLN A 312 1.15 19.66 51.80
N THR A 313 0.27 19.92 52.77
CA THR A 313 0.61 19.94 54.20
C THR A 313 1.13 18.62 54.71
N THR A 314 0.59 17.50 54.23
CA THR A 314 1.04 16.15 54.57
C THR A 314 2.44 15.89 53.99
N ILE A 315 2.67 16.31 52.76
CA ILE A 315 3.95 16.13 52.06
C ILE A 315 5.05 16.98 52.75
N GLU A 316 4.74 18.20 53.20
CA GLU A 316 5.66 19.05 53.95
C GLU A 316 6.05 18.43 55.31
N GLN A 317 5.14 17.75 55.98
CA GLN A 317 5.40 17.06 57.25
C GLN A 317 6.29 15.81 57.07
N VAL A 318 6.18 15.11 55.91
CA VAL A 318 6.89 13.87 55.62
C VAL A 318 7.65 14.03 54.31
N VAL A 319 8.82 14.63 54.33
CA VAL A 319 9.65 14.94 53.16
C VAL A 319 9.96 13.68 52.33
N ALA A 320 10.04 12.49 52.93
CA ALA A 320 10.25 11.25 52.24
C ALA A 320 9.13 10.93 51.22
N LEU A 321 7.91 11.45 51.38
CA LEU A 321 6.81 11.28 50.43
C LEU A 321 7.10 11.87 49.06
N SER A 322 7.82 13.00 48.98
CA SER A 322 8.18 13.62 47.72
C SER A 322 9.07 12.71 46.87
N ALA A 323 10.01 12.02 47.47
CA ALA A 323 10.86 11.04 46.78
C ALA A 323 10.06 9.81 46.34
N VAL A 324 9.18 9.28 47.19
CA VAL A 324 8.34 8.13 46.85
C VAL A 324 7.35 8.46 45.75
N MET A 325 6.76 9.66 45.74
CA MET A 325 5.87 10.11 44.66
C MET A 325 6.55 10.09 43.28
N THR A 326 7.77 10.56 43.17
CA THR A 326 8.54 10.54 41.94
C THR A 326 8.79 9.11 41.45
N ILE A 327 9.14 8.20 42.39
CA ILE A 327 9.36 6.79 42.05
C ILE A 327 8.05 6.13 41.58
N VAL A 328 6.96 6.32 42.33
CA VAL A 328 5.65 5.72 41.99
C VAL A 328 5.13 6.26 40.66
N SER A 329 5.24 7.59 40.41
CA SER A 329 4.83 8.19 39.14
C SER A 329 5.65 7.66 37.96
N GLY A 330 6.98 7.56 38.07
CA GLY A 330 7.85 7.00 37.04
C GLY A 330 7.56 5.52 36.77
N MET A 331 7.37 4.72 37.82
CA MET A 331 7.02 3.29 37.69
C MET A 331 5.63 3.11 37.08
N GLY A 332 4.67 3.97 37.45
CA GLY A 332 3.31 3.95 36.88
C GLY A 332 3.34 4.26 35.38
N GLY A 333 4.11 5.28 34.96
CA GLY A 333 4.30 5.59 33.54
C GLY A 333 4.92 4.43 32.75
N ASN A 334 6.00 3.85 33.27
CA ASN A 334 6.64 2.68 32.62
C ASN A 334 5.69 1.47 32.53
N ALA A 335 4.96 1.15 33.60
CA ALA A 335 4.01 0.05 33.59
C ALA A 335 2.86 0.31 32.61
N GLY A 336 2.37 1.55 32.53
CA GLY A 336 1.36 1.96 31.55
C GLY A 336 1.83 1.77 30.12
N THR A 337 3.02 2.28 29.78
CA THR A 337 3.60 2.13 28.43
C THR A 337 3.83 0.66 28.08
N GLN A 338 4.37 -0.15 29.02
CA GLN A 338 4.56 -1.59 28.76
C GLN A 338 3.24 -2.33 28.51
N THR A 339 2.17 -1.99 29.25
CA THR A 339 0.86 -2.58 29.06
C THR A 339 0.27 -2.17 27.72
N MET A 340 0.38 -0.89 27.35
CA MET A 340 -0.08 -0.36 26.08
C MET A 340 0.63 -1.05 24.90
N SER A 341 1.95 -1.21 24.96
CA SER A 341 2.72 -1.91 23.92
C SER A 341 2.30 -3.37 23.71
N ILE A 342 1.77 -4.04 24.74
CA ILE A 342 1.23 -5.39 24.61
C ILE A 342 -0.16 -5.36 23.94
N LEU A 343 -1.01 -4.41 24.34
CA LEU A 343 -2.37 -4.29 23.82
C LEU A 343 -2.42 -3.88 22.35
N VAL A 344 -1.47 -3.04 21.92
CA VAL A 344 -1.38 -2.61 20.51
C VAL A 344 -0.87 -3.75 19.62
N ARG A 345 -0.02 -4.65 20.14
CA ARG A 345 0.48 -5.80 19.39
C ARG A 345 -0.56 -6.88 19.13
N ASP A 346 -1.57 -7.04 20.01
CA ASP A 346 -2.56 -8.12 19.96
C ASP A 346 -3.80 -7.73 19.14
#